data_858426271c104ca309095a55123408fa
#
_entry.id   858426271c104ca309095a55123408fa
#
_cell.length_a   1.000
_cell.length_b   1.000
_cell.length_c   1.000
_cell.angle_alpha   90.00
_cell.angle_beta   90.00
_cell.angle_gamma   90.00
#
_symmetry.space_group_name_H-M   'P 1'
#
loop_
_entity.id
_entity.type
_entity.pdbx_description
1 polymer ?
#
loop_
_entity_poly.entity_id
_entity_poly.type
_entity_poly.pdbx_seq_one_letter_code
_entity_poly.pdbx_strand_id
1 'polypeptide(L)'
;MTQRYHLIILCACVAALAGALTFAAAQQGRAPRRFAGVIGLRPELVQEYTRLHAGVWPDVLVKLRECNIRNYSIYLKEIEYGKYYLFSYYEYAGTDYDSDMARLAADPVLKKWWKLTDPCQIPVPLRGEKEFWAGMKEVFHME
;
A
#
# COMPACT_ATOMS: atom_id res chain seq x y z
N MET A 1 11.63 54.12 -4.00
CA MET A 1 12.20 52.78 -4.32
C MET A 1 11.45 51.59 -3.67
N THR A 2 10.73 51.77 -2.60
CA THR A 2 10.00 50.71 -1.82
C THR A 2 8.83 50.07 -2.54
N GLN A 3 8.08 50.78 -3.40
CA GLN A 3 6.87 50.30 -4.04
C GLN A 3 7.08 49.21 -5.10
N ARG A 4 8.24 49.14 -5.73
CA ARG A 4 8.59 48.13 -6.75
C ARG A 4 8.84 46.73 -6.15
N TYR A 5 9.38 46.67 -4.95
CA TYR A 5 9.68 45.40 -4.29
C TYR A 5 8.42 44.68 -3.80
N HIS A 6 7.39 45.43 -3.34
CA HIS A 6 6.12 44.87 -2.93
C HIS A 6 5.38 44.19 -4.08
N LEU A 7 5.45 44.74 -5.28
CA LEU A 7 4.78 44.17 -6.47
C LEU A 7 5.45 42.86 -6.92
N ILE A 8 6.79 42.77 -6.85
CA ILE A 8 7.56 41.58 -7.24
C ILE A 8 7.33 40.45 -6.25
N ILE A 9 7.29 40.73 -4.93
CA ILE A 9 7.02 39.75 -3.91
C ILE A 9 5.58 39.22 -4.02
N LEU A 10 4.60 40.08 -4.29
CA LEU A 10 3.21 39.68 -4.47
C LEU A 10 3.01 38.76 -5.69
N CYS A 11 3.65 39.07 -6.82
CA CYS A 11 3.62 38.24 -8.02
C CYS A 11 4.28 36.84 -7.80
N ALA A 12 5.40 36.81 -7.07
CA ALA A 12 6.08 35.54 -6.78
C ALA A 12 5.23 34.64 -5.86
N CYS A 13 4.55 35.20 -4.86
CA CYS A 13 3.65 34.47 -3.96
C CYS A 13 2.43 33.94 -4.69
N VAL A 14 1.84 34.72 -5.61
CA VAL A 14 0.66 34.30 -6.39
C VAL A 14 1.04 33.19 -7.38
N ALA A 15 2.21 33.25 -8.01
CA ALA A 15 2.70 32.21 -8.92
C ALA A 15 3.00 30.89 -8.17
N ALA A 16 3.56 30.96 -6.96
CA ALA A 16 3.82 29.80 -6.12
C ALA A 16 2.52 29.12 -5.62
N LEU A 17 1.51 29.92 -5.24
CA LEU A 17 0.19 29.43 -4.84
C LEU A 17 -0.57 28.80 -6.02
N ALA A 18 -0.53 29.40 -7.19
CA ALA A 18 -1.13 28.85 -8.40
C ALA A 18 -0.46 27.53 -8.82
N GLY A 19 0.87 27.44 -8.73
CA GLY A 19 1.62 26.22 -9.01
C GLY A 19 1.29 25.09 -8.02
N ALA A 20 1.14 25.38 -6.73
CA ALA A 20 0.75 24.42 -5.71
C ALA A 20 -0.67 23.91 -5.92
N LEU A 21 -1.61 24.77 -6.28
CA LEU A 21 -3.00 24.41 -6.55
C LEU A 21 -3.13 23.54 -7.82
N THR A 22 -2.39 23.82 -8.87
CA THR A 22 -2.40 23.02 -10.10
C THR A 22 -1.74 21.65 -9.89
N PHE A 23 -0.69 21.56 -9.08
CA PHE A 23 -0.05 20.30 -8.72
C PHE A 23 -0.97 19.42 -7.85
N ALA A 24 -1.64 20.01 -6.87
CA ALA A 24 -2.63 19.31 -6.03
C ALA A 24 -3.85 18.82 -6.83
N ALA A 25 -4.35 19.63 -7.78
CA ALA A 25 -5.44 19.24 -8.68
C ALA A 25 -5.05 18.10 -9.63
N ALA A 26 -3.81 18.08 -10.11
CA ALA A 26 -3.30 16.99 -10.97
C ALA A 26 -3.18 15.67 -10.23
N GLN A 27 -3.00 15.67 -8.91
CA GLN A 27 -2.99 14.45 -8.10
C GLN A 27 -4.39 13.92 -7.78
N GLN A 28 -5.40 14.81 -7.70
CA GLN A 28 -6.79 14.43 -7.37
C GLN A 28 -7.55 13.72 -8.51
N GLY A 29 -6.99 13.70 -9.74
CA GLY A 29 -7.68 13.15 -10.91
C GLY A 29 -7.19 11.79 -11.40
N ARG A 30 -6.18 11.18 -10.75
CA ARG A 30 -5.67 9.88 -11.18
C ARG A 30 -6.34 8.77 -10.39
N ALA A 31 -7.05 7.88 -11.08
CA ALA A 31 -7.58 6.67 -10.46
C ALA A 31 -6.44 5.86 -9.80
N PRO A 32 -6.64 5.32 -8.60
CA PRO A 32 -5.62 4.53 -7.93
C PRO A 32 -5.31 3.27 -8.72
N ARG A 33 -4.04 2.84 -8.68
CA ARG A 33 -3.65 1.53 -9.20
C ARG A 33 -4.10 0.46 -8.22
N ARG A 34 -4.75 -0.58 -8.71
CA ARG A 34 -5.23 -1.70 -7.90
C ARG A 34 -4.28 -2.88 -7.97
N PHE A 35 -4.09 -3.52 -6.84
CA PHE A 35 -3.24 -4.69 -6.70
C PHE A 35 -3.98 -5.77 -5.93
N ALA A 36 -3.83 -7.00 -6.38
CA ALA A 36 -4.32 -8.16 -5.67
C ALA A 36 -3.24 -9.24 -5.64
N GLY A 37 -3.25 -10.06 -4.60
CA GLY A 37 -2.27 -11.12 -4.44
C GLY A 37 -2.84 -12.31 -3.69
N VAL A 38 -2.22 -13.46 -3.85
CA VAL A 38 -2.57 -14.69 -3.16
C VAL A 38 -1.33 -15.33 -2.53
N ILE A 39 -1.49 -15.89 -1.33
CA ILE A 39 -0.47 -16.68 -0.63
C ILE A 39 -1.15 -17.79 0.17
N GLY A 40 -0.47 -18.91 0.36
CA GLY A 40 -0.92 -19.94 1.30
C GLY A 40 -0.77 -19.51 2.75
N LEU A 41 -1.53 -20.12 3.64
CA LEU A 41 -1.43 -19.94 5.09
C LEU A 41 -1.27 -21.31 5.76
N ARG A 42 -0.34 -21.41 6.72
CA ARG A 42 -0.13 -22.64 7.48
C ARG A 42 -1.39 -22.98 8.29
N PRO A 43 -1.97 -24.18 8.14
CA PRO A 43 -3.19 -24.55 8.83
C PRO A 43 -3.12 -24.36 10.34
N GLU A 44 -1.98 -24.75 10.92
CA GLU A 44 -1.70 -24.65 12.35
C GLU A 44 -1.56 -23.21 12.87
N LEU A 45 -1.35 -22.23 11.98
CA LEU A 45 -1.16 -20.82 12.32
C LEU A 45 -2.32 -19.91 11.88
N VAL A 46 -3.43 -20.49 11.39
CA VAL A 46 -4.63 -19.73 10.97
C VAL A 46 -5.15 -18.86 12.12
N GLN A 47 -5.27 -19.40 13.32
CA GLN A 47 -5.76 -18.65 14.48
C GLN A 47 -4.80 -17.53 14.88
N GLU A 48 -3.50 -17.79 14.89
CA GLU A 48 -2.49 -16.80 15.23
C GLU A 48 -2.45 -15.65 14.22
N TYR A 49 -2.46 -15.94 12.92
CA TYR A 49 -2.52 -14.93 11.86
C TYR A 49 -3.77 -14.05 11.99
N THR A 50 -4.93 -14.66 12.22
CA THR A 50 -6.20 -13.94 12.42
C THR A 50 -6.14 -13.06 13.66
N ARG A 51 -5.60 -13.55 14.78
CA ARG A 51 -5.42 -12.78 16.01
C ARG A 51 -4.50 -11.56 15.81
N LEU A 52 -3.38 -11.74 15.11
CA LEU A 52 -2.46 -10.64 14.79
C LEU A 52 -3.19 -9.55 13.99
N HIS A 53 -3.96 -9.93 12.98
CA HIS A 53 -4.66 -8.97 12.11
C HIS A 53 -5.92 -8.36 12.74
N ALA A 54 -6.51 -8.99 13.76
CA ALA A 54 -7.55 -8.36 14.57
C ALA A 54 -7.02 -7.20 15.43
N GLY A 55 -5.71 -7.17 15.71
CA GLY A 55 -5.04 -6.14 16.49
C GLY A 55 -3.81 -5.56 15.80
N VAL A 56 -3.93 -5.19 14.52
CA VAL A 56 -2.82 -4.56 13.77
C VAL A 56 -2.32 -3.32 14.51
N TRP A 57 -1.02 -3.22 14.64
CA TRP A 57 -0.42 -2.07 15.32
C TRP A 57 -0.76 -0.76 14.61
N PRO A 58 -1.17 0.29 15.34
CA PRO A 58 -1.51 1.59 14.74
C PRO A 58 -0.41 2.15 13.83
N ASP A 59 0.86 1.98 14.23
CA ASP A 59 2.01 2.45 13.47
C ASP A 59 2.15 1.73 12.11
N VAL A 60 1.80 0.45 12.01
CA VAL A 60 1.73 -0.28 10.72
C VAL A 60 0.75 0.39 9.77
N LEU A 61 -0.45 0.72 10.28
CA LEU A 61 -1.48 1.40 9.48
C LEU A 61 -1.05 2.80 9.04
N VAL A 62 -0.33 3.52 9.91
CA VAL A 62 0.26 4.83 9.57
C VAL A 62 1.28 4.67 8.43
N LYS A 63 2.21 3.72 8.54
CA LYS A 63 3.25 3.50 7.51
C LYS A 63 2.67 3.09 6.16
N LEU A 64 1.68 2.24 6.14
CA LEU A 64 0.96 1.89 4.91
C LEU A 64 0.35 3.13 4.25
N ARG A 65 -0.33 4.01 5.03
CA ARG A 65 -0.90 5.25 4.51
C ARG A 65 0.14 6.25 4.01
N GLU A 66 1.27 6.39 4.71
CA GLU A 66 2.40 7.24 4.31
C GLU A 66 3.02 6.82 2.98
N CYS A 67 2.95 5.51 2.65
CA CYS A 67 3.35 4.95 1.37
C CYS A 67 2.19 4.81 0.38
N ASN A 68 1.16 5.64 0.53
CA ASN A 68 0.03 5.77 -0.39
C ASN A 68 -0.81 4.50 -0.59
N ILE A 69 -0.73 3.52 0.33
CA ILE A 69 -1.60 2.34 0.34
C ILE A 69 -2.96 2.72 0.93
N ARG A 70 -4.03 2.31 0.25
CA ARG A 70 -5.44 2.55 0.62
C ARG A 70 -6.25 1.28 0.41
N ASN A 71 -7.43 1.22 1.02
CA ASN A 71 -8.41 0.14 0.83
C ASN A 71 -7.80 -1.27 0.92
N TYR A 72 -6.86 -1.46 1.87
CA TYR A 72 -6.16 -2.73 2.02
C TYR A 72 -7.05 -3.73 2.76
N SER A 73 -7.33 -4.84 2.12
CA SER A 73 -8.10 -5.96 2.67
C SER A 73 -7.35 -7.27 2.46
N ILE A 74 -7.49 -8.18 3.42
CA ILE A 74 -6.99 -9.56 3.33
C ILE A 74 -8.16 -10.49 3.67
N TYR A 75 -8.42 -11.44 2.80
CA TYR A 75 -9.48 -12.45 2.95
C TYR A 75 -8.86 -13.82 3.15
N LEU A 76 -9.39 -14.60 4.07
CA LEU A 76 -8.99 -15.97 4.34
C LEU A 76 -10.03 -16.95 3.79
N LYS A 77 -9.56 -17.98 3.09
CA LYS A 77 -10.43 -19.07 2.63
C LYS A 77 -9.70 -20.42 2.66
N GLU A 78 -10.36 -21.43 3.16
CA GLU A 78 -10.01 -22.81 2.91
C GLU A 78 -10.54 -23.19 1.52
N ILE A 79 -9.64 -23.51 0.59
CA ILE A 79 -10.00 -23.84 -0.81
C ILE A 79 -10.09 -25.37 -0.97
N GLU A 80 -9.13 -26.09 -0.39
CA GLU A 80 -9.11 -27.54 -0.33
C GLU A 80 -8.99 -27.95 1.14
N TYR A 81 -9.47 -29.13 1.49
CA TYR A 81 -9.43 -29.61 2.88
C TYR A 81 -8.01 -29.46 3.48
N GLY A 82 -7.92 -28.71 4.57
CA GLY A 82 -6.67 -28.41 5.26
C GLY A 82 -5.74 -27.43 4.52
N LYS A 83 -6.14 -26.86 3.37
CA LYS A 83 -5.35 -25.87 2.64
C LYS A 83 -5.98 -24.49 2.67
N TYR A 84 -5.35 -23.60 3.40
CA TYR A 84 -5.80 -22.24 3.61
C TYR A 84 -5.03 -21.27 2.73
N TYR A 85 -5.74 -20.25 2.20
CA TYR A 85 -5.17 -19.21 1.37
C TYR A 85 -5.65 -17.83 1.83
N LEU A 86 -4.75 -16.86 1.72
CA LEU A 86 -5.03 -15.45 1.90
C LEU A 86 -5.10 -14.80 0.54
N PHE A 87 -6.11 -13.96 0.34
CA PHE A 87 -6.30 -13.13 -0.84
C PHE A 87 -6.25 -11.67 -0.41
N SER A 88 -5.31 -10.91 -0.94
CA SER A 88 -5.17 -9.50 -0.63
C SER A 88 -5.68 -8.64 -1.76
N TYR A 89 -6.19 -7.47 -1.41
CA TYR A 89 -6.48 -6.38 -2.31
C TYR A 89 -6.02 -5.07 -1.66
N TYR A 90 -5.41 -4.19 -2.44
CA TYR A 90 -5.15 -2.82 -2.01
C TYR A 90 -5.09 -1.86 -3.20
N GLU A 91 -5.26 -0.58 -2.90
CA GLU A 91 -5.13 0.52 -3.84
C GLU A 91 -3.86 1.31 -3.53
N TYR A 92 -3.19 1.74 -4.58
CA TYR A 92 -2.07 2.65 -4.50
C TYR A 92 -2.44 4.00 -5.12
N ALA A 93 -2.43 5.04 -4.29
CA ALA A 93 -2.84 6.40 -4.63
C ALA A 93 -1.64 7.34 -4.87
N GLY A 94 -0.41 6.84 -4.89
CA GLY A 94 0.81 7.59 -5.11
C GLY A 94 1.21 7.72 -6.58
N THR A 95 2.33 8.36 -6.82
CA THR A 95 2.90 8.59 -8.16
C THR A 95 4.16 7.78 -8.44
N ASP A 96 4.87 7.31 -7.41
CA ASP A 96 6.11 6.54 -7.51
C ASP A 96 6.00 5.27 -6.64
N TYR A 97 5.43 4.23 -7.24
CA TYR A 97 5.19 2.96 -6.57
C TYR A 97 6.46 2.28 -6.07
N ASP A 98 7.49 2.26 -6.90
CA ASP A 98 8.72 1.54 -6.58
C ASP A 98 9.45 2.19 -5.40
N SER A 99 9.50 3.52 -5.37
CA SER A 99 10.07 4.29 -4.25
C SER A 99 9.27 4.08 -2.97
N ASP A 100 7.94 4.12 -3.02
CA ASP A 100 7.08 3.92 -1.86
C ASP A 100 7.19 2.49 -1.31
N MET A 101 7.25 1.47 -2.18
CA MET A 101 7.44 0.07 -1.76
C MET A 101 8.85 -0.18 -1.18
N ALA A 102 9.88 0.45 -1.73
CA ALA A 102 11.22 0.40 -1.16
C ALA A 102 11.27 1.03 0.24
N ARG A 103 10.55 2.14 0.44
CA ARG A 103 10.42 2.81 1.74
C ARG A 103 9.68 1.94 2.76
N LEU A 104 8.58 1.29 2.37
CA LEU A 104 7.88 0.30 3.20
C LEU A 104 8.81 -0.85 3.58
N ALA A 105 9.53 -1.42 2.62
CA ALA A 105 10.45 -2.54 2.85
C ALA A 105 11.62 -2.19 3.78
N ALA A 106 12.01 -0.91 3.83
CA ALA A 106 13.08 -0.41 4.72
C ALA A 106 12.59 -0.11 6.14
N ASP A 107 11.28 0.11 6.35
CA ASP A 107 10.70 0.60 7.60
C ASP A 107 10.87 -0.42 8.75
N PRO A 108 11.40 -0.01 9.92
CA PRO A 108 11.65 -0.91 11.03
C PRO A 108 10.36 -1.42 11.71
N VAL A 109 9.26 -0.68 11.65
CA VAL A 109 7.97 -1.09 12.22
C VAL A 109 7.39 -2.22 11.35
N LEU A 110 7.39 -2.04 10.02
CA LEU A 110 6.94 -3.05 9.07
C LEU A 110 7.78 -4.32 9.16
N LYS A 111 9.11 -4.20 9.25
CA LYS A 111 10.01 -5.35 9.43
C LYS A 111 9.71 -6.15 10.70
N LYS A 112 9.37 -5.48 11.80
CA LYS A 112 8.96 -6.16 13.04
C LYS A 112 7.61 -6.85 12.87
N TRP A 113 6.66 -6.22 12.20
CA TRP A 113 5.36 -6.79 11.91
C TRP A 113 5.47 -8.04 11.03
N TRP A 114 6.22 -7.97 9.94
CA TRP A 114 6.43 -9.10 9.04
C TRP A 114 7.16 -10.28 9.70
N LYS A 115 8.08 -10.04 10.66
CA LYS A 115 8.67 -11.13 11.44
C LYS A 115 7.64 -11.97 12.20
N LEU A 116 6.46 -11.43 12.48
CA LEU A 116 5.36 -12.17 13.12
C LEU A 116 4.45 -12.83 12.09
N THR A 117 4.20 -12.17 10.97
CA THR A 117 3.20 -12.60 9.98
C THR A 117 3.77 -13.52 8.89
N ASP A 118 5.00 -13.27 8.41
CA ASP A 118 5.61 -14.06 7.34
C ASP A 118 5.77 -15.54 7.69
N PRO A 119 6.16 -15.92 8.93
CA PRO A 119 6.26 -17.34 9.29
C PRO A 119 4.92 -18.10 9.22
N CYS A 120 3.79 -17.39 9.26
CA CYS A 120 2.47 -18.00 9.12
C CYS A 120 2.15 -18.37 7.66
N GLN A 121 2.86 -17.80 6.70
CA GLN A 121 2.53 -17.83 5.27
C GLN A 121 3.35 -18.88 4.52
N ILE A 122 2.79 -19.36 3.42
CA ILE A 122 3.43 -20.33 2.51
C ILE A 122 3.34 -19.77 1.09
N PRO A 123 4.45 -19.33 0.48
CA PRO A 123 4.43 -18.87 -0.90
C PRO A 123 3.89 -19.92 -1.86
N VAL A 124 3.00 -19.51 -2.77
CA VAL A 124 2.45 -20.43 -3.79
C VAL A 124 3.47 -20.74 -4.88
N PRO A 125 3.43 -21.94 -5.52
CA PRO A 125 4.45 -22.36 -6.48
C PRO A 125 4.56 -21.47 -7.72
N LEU A 126 3.45 -20.96 -8.24
CA LEU A 126 3.37 -20.19 -9.50
C LEU A 126 3.46 -18.67 -9.28
N ARG A 127 4.22 -18.22 -8.28
CA ARG A 127 4.54 -16.80 -8.08
C ARG A 127 5.72 -16.37 -8.95
N GLY A 128 5.85 -15.07 -9.19
CA GLY A 128 7.04 -14.50 -9.80
C GLY A 128 8.29 -14.76 -8.94
N GLU A 129 9.46 -14.83 -9.56
CA GLU A 129 10.73 -15.24 -8.93
C GLU A 129 11.09 -14.40 -7.69
N LYS A 130 10.71 -13.11 -7.68
CA LYS A 130 10.98 -12.19 -6.57
C LYS A 130 9.74 -11.88 -5.70
N GLU A 131 8.63 -12.55 -5.96
CA GLU A 131 7.39 -12.32 -5.23
C GLU A 131 7.30 -13.21 -3.99
N PHE A 132 6.88 -12.65 -2.87
CA PHE A 132 6.48 -13.42 -1.69
C PHE A 132 5.00 -13.80 -1.78
N TRP A 133 4.12 -12.83 -2.09
CA TRP A 133 2.74 -13.06 -2.50
C TRP A 133 2.67 -13.10 -4.02
N ALA A 134 1.98 -14.10 -4.58
CA ALA A 134 1.78 -14.16 -6.03
C ALA A 134 0.82 -13.06 -6.48
N GLY A 135 1.27 -12.19 -7.38
CA GLY A 135 0.44 -11.14 -7.96
C GLY A 135 -0.71 -11.72 -8.79
N MET A 136 -1.91 -11.16 -8.65
CA MET A 136 -3.10 -11.55 -9.39
C MET A 136 -3.42 -10.50 -10.46
N LYS A 137 -3.78 -10.97 -11.66
CA LYS A 137 -4.18 -10.09 -12.75
C LYS A 137 -5.63 -9.65 -12.56
N GLU A 138 -5.88 -8.34 -12.55
CA GLU A 138 -7.24 -7.81 -12.66
C GLU A 138 -7.83 -8.17 -14.04
N VAL A 139 -8.99 -8.79 -14.07
CA VAL A 139 -9.69 -9.15 -15.30
C VAL A 139 -10.96 -8.33 -15.52
N PHE A 140 -11.46 -7.68 -14.47
CA PHE A 140 -12.64 -6.82 -14.52
C PHE A 140 -12.64 -5.85 -13.34
N HIS A 141 -13.07 -4.62 -13.57
CA HIS A 141 -13.39 -3.63 -12.56
C HIS A 141 -14.56 -2.76 -13.05
N MET A 142 -15.41 -2.37 -12.13
CA MET A 142 -16.50 -1.40 -12.34
C MET A 142 -16.33 -0.28 -11.29
N GLU A 143 -16.34 0.97 -11.75
CA GLU A 143 -16.36 2.17 -10.89
C GLU A 143 -17.77 2.46 -10.38
#